data_953ccbf7a9307fa9dc34468c99fda81e
#
_entry.id   953ccbf7a9307fa9dc34468c99fda81e
#
_cell.length_a   1.000
_cell.length_b   1.000
_cell.length_c   1.000
_cell.angle_alpha   90.00
_cell.angle_beta   90.00
_cell.angle_gamma   90.00
#
_symmetry.space_group_name_H-M   'P 1'
#
loop_
_entity.id
_entity.type
_entity.pdbx_description
1 polymer ?
#
loop_
_entity_poly.entity_id
_entity_poly.type
_entity_poly.pdbx_seq_one_letter_code
_entity_poly.pdbx_strand_id
1 'polypeptide(L)'
;MTTVSTGATLAELEVDPYPAYARLRREEPVAWLPDVRQWLVTRWLDVDRVLADPELFTTDMPESPSIRYCGGTPILFREGADHQDVREAFIHDYDPHRVIDYVDTIARPNAERIAGQLFAAGRADLAGEYFEPIAVLAEATLLGVGPAGAGTLRRWGNALARAANNFGRDPDIEADAAAVLADGAEVQPVVDRLRDRPDESVIAHLIHANRTATDTRPDADVLPVLKHVAMSVIEPGRLAGFTLLALWSRPEQHDEVRRQRSLLGAAVYEALRWSAPVGVLGRRTTQAITLGGKEIPEGSMLAVSIASANRDEAVFTDPDSFDVHRTVRTHLGFGTGPHHCPAFPFVTAIARTALDVLFERMPNVRPAPGWQPAPHGWKLRLPGRLDVVWD
;
A
#
# COMPACT_ATOMS: atom_id res chain seq x y z
N MET A 1 -15.83 -25.06 21.10
CA MET A 1 -16.72 -24.86 19.94
C MET A 1 -15.89 -25.17 18.71
N THR A 2 -16.30 -26.17 17.93
CA THR A 2 -15.65 -26.52 16.67
C THR A 2 -16.02 -25.42 15.65
N THR A 3 -15.10 -24.51 15.39
CA THR A 3 -15.25 -23.54 14.29
C THR A 3 -15.22 -24.31 12.98
N VAL A 4 -16.35 -24.37 12.30
CA VAL A 4 -16.47 -24.99 10.97
C VAL A 4 -15.63 -24.13 10.03
N SER A 5 -14.71 -24.76 9.30
CA SER A 5 -13.93 -24.10 8.25
C SER A 5 -14.88 -23.59 7.16
N THR A 6 -14.71 -22.34 6.76
CA THR A 6 -15.50 -21.66 5.72
C THR A 6 -15.29 -22.20 4.31
N GLY A 7 -14.40 -23.15 4.12
CA GLY A 7 -13.98 -23.60 2.81
C GLY A 7 -13.11 -22.61 2.00
N ALA A 8 -12.70 -21.48 2.59
CA ALA A 8 -11.69 -20.61 1.98
C ALA A 8 -10.31 -20.99 2.55
N THR A 9 -9.33 -21.16 1.68
CA THR A 9 -7.93 -21.47 2.03
C THR A 9 -7.03 -20.28 1.75
N LEU A 10 -5.90 -20.20 2.49
CA LEU A 10 -4.90 -19.18 2.21
C LEU A 10 -4.38 -19.28 0.77
N ALA A 11 -4.20 -20.48 0.24
CA ALA A 11 -3.72 -20.71 -1.11
C ALA A 11 -4.66 -20.10 -2.19
N GLU A 12 -5.99 -20.25 -2.01
CA GLU A 12 -6.96 -19.58 -2.90
C GLU A 12 -6.87 -18.06 -2.81
N LEU A 13 -6.78 -17.54 -1.57
CA LEU A 13 -6.72 -16.09 -1.34
C LEU A 13 -5.43 -15.45 -1.89
N GLU A 14 -4.32 -16.17 -1.89
CA GLU A 14 -3.04 -15.72 -2.46
C GLU A 14 -3.07 -15.60 -3.98
N VAL A 15 -3.79 -16.47 -4.67
CA VAL A 15 -3.88 -16.50 -6.13
C VAL A 15 -4.97 -15.53 -6.62
N ASP A 16 -6.23 -15.80 -6.26
CA ASP A 16 -7.38 -14.96 -6.59
C ASP A 16 -8.42 -14.97 -5.47
N PRO A 17 -8.42 -13.95 -4.59
CA PRO A 17 -9.31 -13.92 -3.44
C PRO A 17 -10.78 -13.60 -3.78
N TYR A 18 -11.05 -12.99 -4.94
CA TYR A 18 -12.35 -12.38 -5.23
C TYR A 18 -13.51 -13.37 -5.29
N PRO A 19 -13.40 -14.57 -5.90
CA PRO A 19 -14.46 -15.58 -5.85
C PRO A 19 -14.80 -16.04 -4.43
N ALA A 20 -13.76 -16.24 -3.58
CA ALA A 20 -13.94 -16.60 -2.18
C ALA A 20 -14.61 -15.45 -1.41
N TYR A 21 -14.19 -14.20 -1.62
CA TYR A 21 -14.80 -13.03 -0.99
C TYR A 21 -16.29 -12.88 -1.36
N ALA A 22 -16.65 -13.02 -2.62
CA ALA A 22 -18.03 -12.93 -3.07
C ALA A 22 -18.92 -13.98 -2.40
N ARG A 23 -18.43 -15.22 -2.23
CA ARG A 23 -19.12 -16.27 -1.49
C ARG A 23 -19.25 -15.91 -0.01
N LEU A 24 -18.14 -15.50 0.64
CA LEU A 24 -18.11 -15.18 2.07
C LEU A 24 -19.01 -13.99 2.41
N ARG A 25 -19.03 -12.93 1.63
CA ARG A 25 -19.94 -11.79 1.86
C ARG A 25 -21.41 -12.22 1.95
N ARG A 26 -21.82 -13.22 1.16
CA ARG A 26 -23.20 -13.71 1.13
C ARG A 26 -23.49 -14.71 2.25
N GLU A 27 -22.58 -15.66 2.47
CA GLU A 27 -22.85 -16.84 3.27
C GLU A 27 -22.29 -16.73 4.69
N GLU A 28 -21.11 -16.18 4.86
CA GLU A 28 -20.41 -16.08 6.13
C GLU A 28 -19.48 -14.86 6.18
N PRO A 29 -20.04 -13.64 6.34
CA PRO A 29 -19.29 -12.38 6.17
C PRO A 29 -18.17 -12.18 7.17
N VAL A 30 -18.22 -12.87 8.31
CA VAL A 30 -17.16 -12.96 9.30
C VAL A 30 -16.82 -14.43 9.49
N ALA A 31 -15.67 -14.85 8.99
CA ALA A 31 -15.30 -16.22 8.80
C ALA A 31 -13.97 -16.56 9.48
N TRP A 32 -13.86 -17.71 10.13
CA TRP A 32 -12.60 -18.17 10.71
C TRP A 32 -11.70 -18.77 9.64
N LEU A 33 -10.47 -18.26 9.50
CA LEU A 33 -9.42 -18.80 8.64
C LEU A 33 -8.41 -19.58 9.48
N PRO A 34 -8.45 -20.92 9.48
CA PRO A 34 -7.58 -21.74 10.32
C PRO A 34 -6.10 -21.62 9.94
N ASP A 35 -5.80 -21.46 8.64
CA ASP A 35 -4.43 -21.38 8.11
C ASP A 35 -3.63 -20.23 8.73
N VAL A 36 -4.31 -19.12 9.01
CA VAL A 36 -3.69 -17.92 9.59
C VAL A 36 -4.14 -17.60 11.01
N ARG A 37 -5.12 -18.40 11.54
CA ARG A 37 -5.73 -18.22 12.86
C ARG A 37 -6.30 -16.81 13.07
N GLN A 38 -7.05 -16.32 12.10
CA GLN A 38 -7.67 -15.01 12.11
C GLN A 38 -9.14 -15.08 11.67
N TRP A 39 -9.94 -14.13 12.12
CA TRP A 39 -11.28 -13.91 11.62
C TRP A 39 -11.23 -13.01 10.40
N LEU A 40 -11.66 -13.48 9.24
CA LEU A 40 -11.74 -12.70 8.02
C LEU A 40 -13.05 -11.93 7.98
N VAL A 41 -12.95 -10.61 7.87
CA VAL A 41 -14.09 -9.68 7.79
C VAL A 41 -14.22 -9.20 6.35
N THR A 42 -15.38 -9.40 5.70
CA THR A 42 -15.51 -9.25 4.24
C THR A 42 -16.53 -8.22 3.77
N ARG A 43 -17.62 -7.92 4.51
CA ARG A 43 -18.64 -6.93 4.12
C ARG A 43 -18.17 -5.51 4.41
N TRP A 44 -18.56 -4.58 3.55
CA TRP A 44 -18.24 -3.16 3.69
C TRP A 44 -18.55 -2.60 5.09
N LEU A 45 -19.80 -2.77 5.56
CA LEU A 45 -20.22 -2.21 6.85
C LEU A 45 -19.39 -2.74 8.03
N ASP A 46 -19.06 -4.04 8.01
CA ASP A 46 -18.25 -4.66 9.05
C ASP A 46 -16.80 -4.19 8.98
N VAL A 47 -16.24 -4.07 7.77
CA VAL A 47 -14.87 -3.58 7.54
C VAL A 47 -14.74 -2.11 7.97
N ASP A 48 -15.68 -1.25 7.55
CA ASP A 48 -15.70 0.17 7.93
C ASP A 48 -15.79 0.34 9.45
N ARG A 49 -16.71 -0.39 10.10
CA ARG A 49 -16.83 -0.40 11.58
C ARG A 49 -15.53 -0.78 12.26
N VAL A 50 -14.89 -1.87 11.82
CA VAL A 50 -13.65 -2.36 12.44
C VAL A 50 -12.50 -1.37 12.26
N LEU A 51 -12.43 -0.67 11.14
CA LEU A 51 -11.37 0.31 10.88
C LEU A 51 -11.62 1.65 11.58
N ALA A 52 -12.88 2.02 11.82
CA ALA A 52 -13.26 3.31 12.39
C ALA A 52 -13.27 3.34 13.93
N ASP A 53 -13.32 2.19 14.58
CA ASP A 53 -13.48 2.07 16.04
C ASP A 53 -12.22 1.48 16.72
N PRO A 54 -11.23 2.31 17.07
CA PRO A 54 -10.00 1.87 17.70
C PRO A 54 -10.19 1.39 19.16
N GLU A 55 -11.29 1.77 19.80
CA GLU A 55 -11.59 1.34 21.18
C GLU A 55 -11.92 -0.16 21.23
N LEU A 56 -12.66 -0.64 20.21
CA LEU A 56 -13.02 -2.06 20.10
C LEU A 56 -12.00 -2.87 19.28
N PHE A 57 -11.27 -2.23 18.38
CA PHE A 57 -10.40 -2.90 17.39
C PHE A 57 -9.03 -2.21 17.29
N THR A 58 -8.13 -2.60 18.16
CA THR A 58 -6.80 -1.99 18.26
C THR A 58 -5.85 -2.44 17.16
N THR A 59 -4.89 -1.59 16.83
CA THR A 59 -3.71 -1.93 15.99
C THR A 59 -2.53 -2.46 16.81
N ASP A 60 -2.64 -2.56 18.14
CA ASP A 60 -1.60 -3.15 18.98
C ASP A 60 -1.48 -4.66 18.72
N MET A 61 -0.54 -5.02 17.84
CA MET A 61 -0.29 -6.39 17.36
C MET A 61 1.20 -6.70 17.42
N PRO A 62 1.75 -7.02 18.63
CA PRO A 62 3.19 -7.20 18.83
C PRO A 62 3.80 -8.32 17.97
N GLU A 63 2.99 -9.29 17.51
CA GLU A 63 3.45 -10.35 16.62
C GLU A 63 3.65 -9.88 15.17
N SER A 64 3.22 -8.66 14.82
CA SER A 64 3.37 -8.13 13.46
C SER A 64 4.82 -8.11 13.01
N PRO A 65 5.13 -8.55 11.76
CA PRO A 65 6.47 -8.43 11.20
C PRO A 65 7.03 -7.00 11.28
N SER A 66 6.18 -5.99 11.08
CA SER A 66 6.61 -4.59 11.18
C SER A 66 7.14 -4.22 12.57
N ILE A 67 6.51 -4.67 13.64
CA ILE A 67 7.01 -4.43 15.01
C ILE A 67 8.29 -5.23 15.24
N ARG A 68 8.31 -6.50 14.85
CA ARG A 68 9.46 -7.39 15.08
C ARG A 68 10.74 -6.92 14.39
N TYR A 69 10.65 -6.39 13.15
CA TYR A 69 11.83 -6.08 12.34
C TYR A 69 12.16 -4.60 12.24
N CYS A 70 11.24 -3.69 12.56
CA CYS A 70 11.54 -2.26 12.54
C CYS A 70 12.33 -1.78 13.75
N GLY A 71 12.41 -2.57 14.82
CA GLY A 71 13.17 -2.21 16.04
C GLY A 71 12.41 -1.29 16.99
N GLY A 72 11.09 -1.25 16.91
CA GLY A 72 10.20 -0.44 17.75
C GLY A 72 8.80 -0.40 17.17
N THR A 73 7.93 0.47 17.70
CA THR A 73 6.52 0.57 17.28
C THR A 73 6.35 1.58 16.15
N PRO A 74 6.09 1.14 14.91
CA PRO A 74 5.77 2.03 13.78
C PRO A 74 4.43 2.74 13.98
N ILE A 75 4.19 3.81 13.21
CA ILE A 75 2.97 4.63 13.32
C ILE A 75 1.66 3.82 13.20
N LEU A 76 1.60 2.83 12.29
CA LEU A 76 0.40 2.01 12.08
C LEU A 76 -0.01 1.19 13.33
N PHE A 77 0.91 0.98 14.27
CA PHE A 77 0.72 0.17 15.46
C PHE A 77 0.68 1.01 16.75
N ARG A 78 0.62 2.33 16.62
CA ARG A 78 0.41 3.28 17.71
C ARG A 78 -1.06 3.64 17.81
N GLU A 79 -1.51 4.02 19.03
CA GLU A 79 -2.90 4.40 19.27
C GLU A 79 -2.99 5.73 20.02
N GLY A 80 -4.17 6.35 20.00
CA GLY A 80 -4.49 7.54 20.78
C GLY A 80 -3.53 8.71 20.57
N ALA A 81 -3.09 9.33 21.67
CA ALA A 81 -2.22 10.52 21.63
C ALA A 81 -0.84 10.23 21.04
N ASP A 82 -0.29 9.03 21.23
CA ASP A 82 1.01 8.64 20.68
C ASP A 82 0.94 8.51 19.13
N HIS A 83 -0.14 7.92 18.62
CA HIS A 83 -0.40 7.90 17.17
C HIS A 83 -0.55 9.32 16.61
N GLN A 84 -1.34 10.17 17.29
CA GLN A 84 -1.60 11.53 16.84
C GLN A 84 -0.31 12.38 16.81
N ASP A 85 0.54 12.32 17.83
CA ASP A 85 1.82 13.06 17.89
C ASP A 85 2.75 12.70 16.71
N VAL A 86 2.84 11.40 16.37
CA VAL A 86 3.65 10.96 15.23
C VAL A 86 2.99 11.36 13.90
N ARG A 87 1.66 11.22 13.79
CA ARG A 87 0.92 11.54 12.56
C ARG A 87 0.97 13.02 12.22
N GLU A 88 0.77 13.90 13.20
CA GLU A 88 0.82 15.34 13.03
C GLU A 88 2.20 15.84 12.60
N ALA A 89 3.25 15.12 12.95
CA ALA A 89 4.62 15.48 12.60
C ALA A 89 4.85 15.59 11.08
N PHE A 90 4.17 14.78 10.28
CA PHE A 90 4.44 14.73 8.84
C PHE A 90 3.19 14.75 7.93
N ILE A 91 1.98 14.83 8.48
CA ILE A 91 0.76 14.79 7.65
C ILE A 91 0.70 15.94 6.65
N HIS A 92 1.24 17.11 7.01
CA HIS A 92 1.24 18.29 6.15
C HIS A 92 2.12 18.14 4.90
N ASP A 93 3.09 17.21 4.91
CA ASP A 93 3.95 16.96 3.75
C ASP A 93 3.19 16.30 2.59
N TYR A 94 2.06 15.67 2.93
CA TYR A 94 1.17 15.05 1.96
C TYR A 94 -0.05 15.91 1.62
N ASP A 95 -0.03 17.22 1.99
CA ASP A 95 -1.07 18.16 1.59
C ASP A 95 -1.18 18.23 0.06
N PRO A 96 -2.40 18.22 -0.51
CA PRO A 96 -2.61 18.20 -1.96
C PRO A 96 -1.91 19.34 -2.72
N HIS A 97 -1.77 20.55 -2.13
CA HIS A 97 -1.07 21.65 -2.77
C HIS A 97 0.44 21.39 -2.86
N ARG A 98 1.06 20.89 -1.79
CA ARG A 98 2.48 20.51 -1.80
C ARG A 98 2.74 19.33 -2.75
N VAL A 99 1.82 18.40 -2.84
CA VAL A 99 1.94 17.26 -3.75
C VAL A 99 1.93 17.70 -5.22
N ILE A 100 1.16 18.72 -5.59
CA ILE A 100 1.16 19.25 -6.98
C ILE A 100 2.55 19.76 -7.35
N ASP A 101 3.13 20.64 -6.53
CA ASP A 101 4.47 21.19 -6.76
C ASP A 101 5.51 20.07 -6.82
N TYR A 102 5.37 19.08 -5.96
CA TYR A 102 6.26 17.93 -5.88
C TYR A 102 6.20 17.05 -7.13
N VAL A 103 4.99 16.83 -7.67
CA VAL A 103 4.80 16.08 -8.92
C VAL A 103 5.54 16.75 -10.06
N ASP A 104 5.40 18.06 -10.20
CA ASP A 104 5.99 18.80 -11.31
C ASP A 104 7.52 18.90 -11.22
N THR A 105 8.05 19.03 -10.00
CA THR A 105 9.49 19.25 -9.77
C THR A 105 10.30 17.97 -9.61
N ILE A 106 9.69 16.89 -9.16
CA ILE A 106 10.40 15.65 -8.80
C ILE A 106 9.86 14.43 -9.56
N ALA A 107 8.54 14.15 -9.47
CA ALA A 107 8.00 12.90 -9.97
C ALA A 107 8.02 12.82 -11.50
N ARG A 108 7.51 13.85 -12.18
CA ARG A 108 7.48 13.88 -13.65
C ARG A 108 8.89 13.88 -14.26
N PRO A 109 9.88 14.70 -13.84
CA PRO A 109 11.24 14.62 -14.35
C PRO A 109 11.90 13.24 -14.18
N ASN A 110 11.67 12.58 -13.03
CA ASN A 110 12.17 11.22 -12.82
C ASN A 110 11.49 10.20 -13.75
N ALA A 111 10.18 10.28 -13.93
CA ALA A 111 9.44 9.42 -14.85
C ALA A 111 9.93 9.58 -16.30
N GLU A 112 10.12 10.82 -16.75
CA GLU A 112 10.63 11.12 -18.10
C GLU A 112 12.05 10.60 -18.31
N ARG A 113 12.92 10.79 -17.32
CA ARG A 113 14.30 10.29 -17.36
C ARG A 113 14.34 8.76 -17.46
N ILE A 114 13.56 8.06 -16.64
CA ILE A 114 13.50 6.59 -16.64
C ILE A 114 12.89 6.09 -17.96
N ALA A 115 11.80 6.69 -18.42
CA ALA A 115 11.22 6.37 -19.73
C ALA A 115 12.23 6.54 -20.88
N GLY A 116 12.99 7.64 -20.86
CA GLY A 116 14.05 7.89 -21.84
C GLY A 116 15.17 6.86 -21.84
N GLN A 117 15.53 6.34 -20.66
CA GLN A 117 16.53 5.27 -20.51
C GLN A 117 16.04 3.92 -21.07
N LEU A 118 14.75 3.62 -20.88
CA LEU A 118 14.15 2.37 -21.35
C LEU A 118 13.83 2.40 -22.85
N PHE A 119 13.59 3.58 -23.44
CA PHE A 119 13.04 3.74 -24.78
C PHE A 119 13.82 2.96 -25.85
N ALA A 120 15.15 2.99 -25.81
CA ALA A 120 15.99 2.32 -26.80
C ALA A 120 15.94 0.79 -26.73
N ALA A 121 15.47 0.20 -25.61
CA ALA A 121 15.42 -1.25 -25.41
C ALA A 121 14.24 -1.92 -26.15
N GLY A 122 13.18 -1.18 -26.50
CA GLY A 122 11.98 -1.68 -27.17
C GLY A 122 11.15 -2.67 -26.33
N ARG A 123 11.58 -2.95 -25.11
CA ARG A 123 10.92 -3.86 -24.16
C ARG A 123 11.35 -3.56 -22.72
N ALA A 124 10.48 -3.84 -21.75
CA ALA A 124 10.80 -3.76 -20.31
C ALA A 124 9.81 -4.56 -19.46
N ASP A 125 10.18 -4.82 -18.21
CA ASP A 125 9.24 -5.09 -17.12
C ASP A 125 8.84 -3.75 -16.50
N LEU A 126 7.67 -3.22 -16.86
CA LEU A 126 7.23 -1.91 -16.33
C LEU A 126 7.08 -1.89 -14.80
N ALA A 127 6.75 -2.99 -14.17
CA ALA A 127 6.62 -3.04 -12.71
C ALA A 127 7.97 -2.75 -12.04
N GLY A 128 9.00 -3.52 -12.38
CA GLY A 128 10.30 -3.46 -11.73
C GLY A 128 11.25 -2.40 -12.29
N GLU A 129 11.12 -2.03 -13.57
CA GLU A 129 12.09 -1.16 -14.27
C GLU A 129 11.55 0.27 -14.49
N TYR A 130 10.24 0.50 -14.32
CA TYR A 130 9.62 1.80 -14.55
C TYR A 130 8.82 2.30 -13.34
N PHE A 131 7.71 1.65 -12.98
CA PHE A 131 6.78 2.15 -11.96
C PHE A 131 7.39 2.17 -10.56
N GLU A 132 8.01 1.06 -10.13
CA GLU A 132 8.62 0.97 -8.81
C GLU A 132 9.79 1.95 -8.63
N PRO A 133 10.75 2.09 -9.57
CA PRO A 133 11.81 3.08 -9.46
C PRO A 133 11.30 4.54 -9.37
N ILE A 134 10.25 4.91 -10.10
CA ILE A 134 9.64 6.24 -10.02
C ILE A 134 9.08 6.48 -8.62
N ALA A 135 8.31 5.53 -8.10
CA ALA A 135 7.69 5.63 -6.77
C ALA A 135 8.75 5.75 -5.68
N VAL A 136 9.77 4.87 -5.71
CA VAL A 136 10.88 4.88 -4.73
C VAL A 136 11.67 6.17 -4.75
N LEU A 137 12.01 6.69 -5.93
CA LEU A 137 12.76 7.96 -6.05
C LEU A 137 11.93 9.16 -5.57
N ALA A 138 10.64 9.18 -5.89
CA ALA A 138 9.74 10.23 -5.43
C ALA A 138 9.68 10.23 -3.90
N GLU A 139 9.35 9.10 -3.27
CA GLU A 139 9.26 9.00 -1.81
C GLU A 139 10.60 9.25 -1.12
N ALA A 140 11.71 8.70 -1.63
CA ALA A 140 13.05 8.92 -1.07
C ALA A 140 13.41 10.41 -1.02
N THR A 141 13.00 11.17 -2.02
CA THR A 141 13.23 12.61 -2.07
C THR A 141 12.34 13.33 -1.05
N LEU A 142 11.05 13.01 -0.98
CA LEU A 142 10.11 13.60 -0.02
C LEU A 142 10.53 13.30 1.43
N LEU A 143 10.99 12.08 1.69
CA LEU A 143 11.50 11.70 3.01
C LEU A 143 12.79 12.45 3.40
N GLY A 144 13.57 12.98 2.45
CA GLY A 144 14.86 13.62 2.69
C GLY A 144 16.06 12.68 2.63
N VAL A 145 15.84 11.40 2.32
CA VAL A 145 16.92 10.39 2.12
C VAL A 145 17.61 10.61 0.78
N GLY A 146 16.87 11.11 -0.19
CA GLY A 146 17.36 11.39 -1.53
C GLY A 146 17.69 10.13 -2.35
N PRO A 147 18.21 10.31 -3.59
CA PRO A 147 18.49 9.19 -4.48
C PRO A 147 19.50 8.17 -3.94
N ALA A 148 20.44 8.60 -3.09
CA ALA A 148 21.45 7.71 -2.50
C ALA A 148 20.83 6.65 -1.58
N GLY A 149 19.84 7.03 -0.78
CA GLY A 149 19.15 6.10 0.13
C GLY A 149 17.95 5.38 -0.49
N ALA A 150 17.58 5.71 -1.74
CA ALA A 150 16.44 5.09 -2.42
C ALA A 150 16.55 3.56 -2.52
N GLY A 151 17.77 3.06 -2.75
CA GLY A 151 18.07 1.63 -2.76
C GLY A 151 17.76 0.93 -1.44
N THR A 152 18.12 1.56 -0.33
CA THR A 152 17.84 1.03 1.03
C THR A 152 16.36 1.02 1.32
N LEU A 153 15.63 2.12 1.03
CA LEU A 153 14.17 2.15 1.20
C LEU A 153 13.48 1.04 0.38
N ARG A 154 13.92 0.82 -0.84
CA ARG A 154 13.40 -0.25 -1.69
C ARG A 154 13.66 -1.64 -1.10
N ARG A 155 14.88 -1.89 -0.61
CA ARG A 155 15.22 -3.17 0.06
C ARG A 155 14.36 -3.38 1.31
N TRP A 156 14.24 -2.36 2.18
CA TRP A 156 13.40 -2.42 3.38
C TRP A 156 11.94 -2.69 3.04
N GLY A 157 11.38 -1.95 2.07
CA GLY A 157 10.00 -2.11 1.64
C GLY A 157 9.70 -3.51 1.13
N ASN A 158 10.55 -4.04 0.25
CA ASN A 158 10.37 -5.38 -0.30
C ASN A 158 10.55 -6.49 0.76
N ALA A 159 11.49 -6.33 1.69
CA ALA A 159 11.69 -7.29 2.78
C ALA A 159 10.48 -7.32 3.73
N LEU A 160 9.98 -6.15 4.14
CA LEU A 160 8.77 -6.05 4.96
C LEU A 160 7.51 -6.56 4.26
N ALA A 161 7.35 -6.28 2.98
CA ALA A 161 6.21 -6.77 2.20
C ALA A 161 6.21 -8.30 2.10
N ARG A 162 7.38 -8.92 1.86
CA ARG A 162 7.52 -10.39 1.90
C ARG A 162 7.21 -10.95 3.29
N ALA A 163 7.76 -10.34 4.35
CA ALA A 163 7.50 -10.76 5.71
C ALA A 163 6.01 -10.60 6.10
N ALA A 164 5.33 -9.56 5.62
CA ALA A 164 3.91 -9.32 5.87
C ALA A 164 2.99 -10.36 5.22
N ASN A 165 3.41 -10.97 4.11
CA ASN A 165 2.72 -12.08 3.44
C ASN A 165 3.22 -13.47 3.88
N ASN A 166 4.23 -13.56 4.76
CA ASN A 166 4.81 -14.82 5.23
C ASN A 166 3.93 -15.48 6.32
N PHE A 167 2.74 -15.87 5.98
CA PHE A 167 1.82 -16.55 6.91
C PHE A 167 2.30 -17.96 7.30
N GLY A 168 3.02 -18.63 6.41
CA GLY A 168 3.63 -19.93 6.65
C GLY A 168 4.84 -19.88 7.61
N ARG A 169 5.29 -18.67 7.97
CA ARG A 169 6.47 -18.44 8.82
C ARG A 169 7.72 -19.13 8.30
N ASP A 170 7.97 -19.03 7.00
CA ASP A 170 9.18 -19.48 6.36
C ASP A 170 10.39 -18.80 7.04
N PRO A 171 11.31 -19.56 7.67
CA PRO A 171 12.41 -19.00 8.44
C PRO A 171 13.43 -18.23 7.57
N ASP A 172 13.56 -18.56 6.30
CA ASP A 172 14.47 -17.86 5.39
C ASP A 172 13.95 -16.45 5.08
N ILE A 173 12.65 -16.29 4.91
CA ILE A 173 12.00 -14.97 4.75
C ILE A 173 12.14 -14.15 6.03
N GLU A 174 11.98 -14.76 7.20
CA GLU A 174 12.14 -14.07 8.50
C GLU A 174 13.59 -13.64 8.72
N ALA A 175 14.56 -14.49 8.39
CA ALA A 175 15.99 -14.17 8.50
C ALA A 175 16.41 -13.04 7.54
N ASP A 176 15.94 -13.09 6.28
CA ASP A 176 16.20 -12.05 5.29
C ASP A 176 15.61 -10.70 5.73
N ALA A 177 14.38 -10.67 6.21
CA ALA A 177 13.75 -9.45 6.70
C ALA A 177 14.52 -8.85 7.89
N ALA A 178 14.96 -9.68 8.85
CA ALA A 178 15.74 -9.24 9.98
C ALA A 178 17.08 -8.62 9.54
N ALA A 179 17.81 -9.30 8.64
CA ALA A 179 19.11 -8.84 8.14
C ALA A 179 18.98 -7.53 7.33
N VAL A 180 18.02 -7.46 6.40
CA VAL A 180 17.81 -6.29 5.53
C VAL A 180 17.38 -5.07 6.35
N LEU A 181 16.50 -5.24 7.33
CA LEU A 181 16.01 -4.13 8.16
C LEU A 181 16.98 -3.71 9.27
N ALA A 182 17.98 -4.52 9.59
CA ALA A 182 19.08 -4.11 10.44
C ALA A 182 20.09 -3.20 9.72
N ASP A 183 20.18 -3.28 8.38
CA ASP A 183 21.08 -2.44 7.58
C ASP A 183 20.49 -1.03 7.42
N GLY A 184 21.06 -0.08 8.16
CA GLY A 184 20.69 1.34 8.11
C GLY A 184 21.83 2.26 7.66
N ALA A 185 22.91 1.70 7.12
CA ALA A 185 24.15 2.43 6.86
C ALA A 185 23.99 3.67 5.96
N GLU A 186 23.03 3.67 5.03
CA GLU A 186 22.77 4.80 4.13
C GLU A 186 21.75 5.80 4.71
N VAL A 187 20.89 5.37 5.65
CA VAL A 187 19.80 6.19 6.21
C VAL A 187 20.22 6.88 7.50
N GLN A 188 20.96 6.21 8.39
CA GLN A 188 21.38 6.77 9.67
C GLN A 188 22.13 8.11 9.54
N PRO A 189 23.12 8.25 8.63
CA PRO A 189 23.79 9.55 8.47
C PRO A 189 22.87 10.68 8.01
N VAL A 190 21.77 10.35 7.31
CA VAL A 190 20.76 11.33 6.92
C VAL A 190 19.93 11.77 8.13
N VAL A 191 19.51 10.83 8.97
CA VAL A 191 18.78 11.12 10.22
C VAL A 191 19.65 12.00 11.14
N ASP A 192 20.94 11.66 11.32
CA ASP A 192 21.88 12.43 12.13
C ASP A 192 22.04 13.86 11.59
N ARG A 193 22.25 14.00 10.28
CA ARG A 193 22.33 15.30 9.60
C ARG A 193 21.07 16.15 9.78
N LEU A 194 19.88 15.54 9.61
CA LEU A 194 18.61 16.24 9.72
C LEU A 194 18.26 16.60 11.16
N ARG A 195 18.80 15.88 12.15
CA ARG A 195 18.70 16.22 13.56
C ARG A 195 19.48 17.51 13.88
N ASP A 196 20.67 17.66 13.29
CA ASP A 196 21.52 18.84 13.50
C ASP A 196 21.12 20.02 12.61
N ARG A 197 20.65 19.75 11.39
CA ARG A 197 20.32 20.75 10.36
C ARG A 197 19.02 20.33 9.66
N PRO A 198 17.86 20.63 10.24
CA PRO A 198 16.57 20.31 9.65
C PRO A 198 16.36 21.03 8.32
N ASP A 199 15.67 20.35 7.41
CA ASP A 199 15.14 20.88 6.16
C ASP A 199 13.62 20.65 6.11
N GLU A 200 12.98 20.83 4.96
CA GLU A 200 11.53 20.65 4.75
C GLU A 200 11.14 19.20 4.45
N SER A 201 11.96 18.21 4.82
CA SER A 201 11.67 16.80 4.57
C SER A 201 10.82 16.16 5.67
N VAL A 202 10.12 15.09 5.32
CA VAL A 202 9.31 14.29 6.26
C VAL A 202 10.12 13.82 7.46
N ILE A 203 11.38 13.40 7.25
CA ILE A 203 12.26 12.96 8.36
C ILE A 203 12.59 14.13 9.29
N ALA A 204 12.90 15.32 8.76
CA ALA A 204 13.16 16.49 9.58
C ALA A 204 11.93 16.87 10.42
N HIS A 205 10.75 16.88 9.78
CA HIS A 205 9.49 17.12 10.50
C HIS A 205 9.23 16.04 11.56
N LEU A 206 9.43 14.77 11.24
CA LEU A 206 9.27 13.68 12.22
C LEU A 206 10.20 13.84 13.43
N ILE A 207 11.43 14.30 13.22
CA ILE A 207 12.43 14.51 14.31
C ILE A 207 12.05 15.70 15.18
N HIS A 208 11.57 16.80 14.61
CA HIS A 208 11.49 18.12 15.27
C HIS A 208 10.06 18.57 15.63
N ALA A 209 9.02 18.06 14.96
CA ALA A 209 7.65 18.51 15.21
C ALA A 209 7.21 18.23 16.65
N ASN A 210 6.56 19.24 17.25
CA ASN A 210 6.10 19.21 18.65
C ASN A 210 7.25 19.02 19.67
N ARG A 211 8.49 19.39 19.31
CA ARG A 211 9.70 19.25 20.13
C ARG A 211 10.44 20.59 20.27
N THR A 212 11.32 20.67 21.24
CA THR A 212 12.23 21.81 21.37
C THR A 212 13.53 21.54 20.59
N ALA A 213 14.32 22.58 20.36
CA ALA A 213 15.59 22.43 19.65
C ALA A 213 16.58 21.48 20.35
N THR A 214 16.42 21.26 21.67
CA THR A 214 17.29 20.41 22.49
C THR A 214 16.67 19.07 22.86
N ASP A 215 15.38 18.86 22.53
CA ASP A 215 14.64 17.64 22.87
C ASP A 215 13.96 17.12 21.60
N THR A 216 14.75 16.58 20.68
CA THR A 216 14.28 15.99 19.42
C THR A 216 13.81 14.56 19.63
N ARG A 217 12.94 14.06 18.71
CA ARG A 217 12.46 12.66 18.77
C ARG A 217 13.64 11.69 18.63
N PRO A 218 13.80 10.71 19.53
CA PRO A 218 14.93 9.78 19.51
C PRO A 218 14.86 8.80 18.33
N ASP A 219 16.00 8.25 17.93
CA ASP A 219 16.09 7.26 16.84
C ASP A 219 15.21 6.03 17.08
N ALA A 220 15.03 5.63 18.34
CA ALA A 220 14.15 4.53 18.72
C ALA A 220 12.68 4.76 18.31
N ASP A 221 12.28 6.01 18.09
CA ASP A 221 10.95 6.38 17.58
C ASP A 221 10.96 6.73 16.09
N VAL A 222 12.05 7.32 15.59
CA VAL A 222 12.18 7.74 14.18
C VAL A 222 12.37 6.56 13.24
N LEU A 223 13.35 5.69 13.52
CA LEU A 223 13.72 4.58 12.64
C LEU A 223 12.61 3.55 12.42
N PRO A 224 11.84 3.12 13.44
CA PRO A 224 10.71 2.21 13.20
C PRO A 224 9.65 2.80 12.27
N VAL A 225 9.39 4.10 12.38
CA VAL A 225 8.45 4.80 11.48
C VAL A 225 8.99 4.78 10.06
N LEU A 226 10.26 5.15 9.83
CA LEU A 226 10.88 5.16 8.51
C LEU A 226 10.91 3.78 7.86
N LYS A 227 11.31 2.75 8.61
CA LYS A 227 11.34 1.37 8.11
C LYS A 227 9.96 0.89 7.71
N HIS A 228 8.92 1.27 8.47
CA HIS A 228 7.55 0.91 8.11
C HIS A 228 7.04 1.71 6.90
N VAL A 229 7.33 3.02 6.83
CA VAL A 229 7.00 3.86 5.67
C VAL A 229 7.70 3.31 4.41
N ALA A 230 8.91 2.75 4.52
CA ALA A 230 9.58 2.11 3.40
C ALA A 230 8.75 0.99 2.75
N MET A 231 7.86 0.31 3.48
CA MET A 231 6.94 -0.67 2.89
C MET A 231 5.95 -0.02 1.91
N SER A 232 5.60 1.24 2.13
CA SER A 232 4.65 1.98 1.29
C SER A 232 5.30 2.72 0.12
N VAL A 233 6.64 2.88 0.10
CA VAL A 233 7.33 3.63 -0.98
C VAL A 233 7.13 3.01 -2.38
N ILE A 234 6.83 1.72 -2.45
CA ILE A 234 6.58 0.99 -3.70
C ILE A 234 5.10 0.97 -4.11
N GLU A 235 4.19 1.36 -3.21
CA GLU A 235 2.74 1.27 -3.45
C GLU A 235 2.24 2.16 -4.61
N PRO A 236 2.74 3.40 -4.83
CA PRO A 236 2.35 4.18 -6.00
C PRO A 236 2.67 3.47 -7.31
N GLY A 237 3.82 2.77 -7.37
CA GLY A 237 4.21 1.98 -8.54
C GLY A 237 3.33 0.75 -8.73
N ARG A 238 2.96 0.06 -7.66
CA ARG A 238 2.00 -1.06 -7.70
C ARG A 238 0.63 -0.60 -8.18
N LEU A 239 0.14 0.53 -7.67
CA LEU A 239 -1.13 1.11 -8.09
C LEU A 239 -1.11 1.47 -9.59
N ALA A 240 -0.02 2.06 -10.09
CA ALA A 240 0.15 2.32 -11.52
C ALA A 240 0.10 1.03 -12.35
N GLY A 241 0.81 -0.02 -11.89
CA GLY A 241 0.79 -1.33 -12.52
C GLY A 241 -0.60 -1.95 -12.56
N PHE A 242 -1.33 -1.94 -11.46
CA PHE A 242 -2.72 -2.42 -11.41
C PHE A 242 -3.67 -1.59 -12.27
N THR A 243 -3.46 -0.27 -12.34
CA THR A 243 -4.24 0.60 -13.23
C THR A 243 -4.04 0.21 -14.70
N LEU A 244 -2.80 -0.05 -15.09
CA LEU A 244 -2.49 -0.48 -16.45
C LEU A 244 -3.10 -1.86 -16.77
N LEU A 245 -3.01 -2.82 -15.84
CA LEU A 245 -3.67 -4.13 -15.97
C LEU A 245 -5.20 -4.00 -16.13
N ALA A 246 -5.82 -3.15 -15.32
CA ALA A 246 -7.25 -2.89 -15.38
C ALA A 246 -7.65 -2.27 -16.74
N LEU A 247 -6.89 -1.29 -17.22
CA LEU A 247 -7.10 -0.68 -18.53
C LEU A 247 -6.93 -1.71 -19.67
N TRP A 248 -5.91 -2.56 -19.62
CA TRP A 248 -5.73 -3.60 -20.65
C TRP A 248 -6.85 -4.65 -20.64
N SER A 249 -7.51 -4.86 -19.50
CA SER A 249 -8.71 -5.72 -19.45
C SER A 249 -9.95 -5.08 -20.09
N ARG A 250 -9.90 -3.79 -20.42
CA ARG A 250 -10.97 -2.96 -21.00
C ARG A 250 -10.42 -2.11 -22.17
N PRO A 251 -10.18 -2.69 -23.36
CA PRO A 251 -9.51 -1.99 -24.46
C PRO A 251 -10.17 -0.66 -24.87
N GLU A 252 -11.50 -0.58 -24.85
CA GLU A 252 -12.23 0.65 -25.21
C GLU A 252 -11.94 1.77 -24.20
N GLN A 253 -11.96 1.47 -22.88
CA GLN A 253 -11.64 2.44 -21.83
C GLN A 253 -10.13 2.78 -21.84
N HIS A 254 -9.26 1.83 -22.16
CA HIS A 254 -7.83 2.09 -22.34
C HIS A 254 -7.59 3.13 -23.45
N ASP A 255 -8.21 2.92 -24.62
CA ASP A 255 -8.09 3.85 -25.74
C ASP A 255 -8.69 5.23 -25.41
N GLU A 256 -9.81 5.27 -24.67
CA GLU A 256 -10.43 6.49 -24.21
C GLU A 256 -9.50 7.27 -23.27
N VAL A 257 -8.97 6.64 -22.23
CA VAL A 257 -8.02 7.25 -21.27
C VAL A 257 -6.76 7.76 -21.97
N ARG A 258 -6.27 7.04 -22.99
CA ARG A 258 -5.14 7.48 -23.79
C ARG A 258 -5.44 8.74 -24.60
N ARG A 259 -6.63 8.88 -25.15
CA ARG A 259 -7.06 10.09 -25.88
C ARG A 259 -7.42 11.23 -24.93
N GLN A 260 -8.06 10.92 -23.81
CA GLN A 260 -8.53 11.89 -22.81
C GLN A 260 -7.82 11.69 -21.47
N ARG A 261 -6.62 12.27 -21.33
CA ARG A 261 -5.73 12.12 -20.15
C ARG A 261 -6.34 12.61 -18.85
N SER A 262 -7.34 13.48 -18.90
CA SER A 262 -8.09 13.90 -17.70
C SER A 262 -8.77 12.73 -16.98
N LEU A 263 -9.04 11.60 -17.67
CA LEU A 263 -9.60 10.38 -17.09
C LEU A 263 -8.59 9.55 -16.29
N LEU A 264 -7.27 9.83 -16.38
CA LEU A 264 -6.26 9.07 -15.63
C LEU A 264 -6.48 9.08 -14.12
N GLY A 265 -6.94 10.22 -13.57
CA GLY A 265 -7.27 10.29 -12.15
C GLY A 265 -8.40 9.33 -11.75
N ALA A 266 -9.46 9.29 -12.55
CA ALA A 266 -10.57 8.37 -12.35
C ALA A 266 -10.14 6.91 -12.54
N ALA A 267 -9.30 6.62 -13.53
CA ALA A 267 -8.76 5.28 -13.75
C ALA A 267 -7.91 4.78 -12.57
N VAL A 268 -7.03 5.62 -12.02
CA VAL A 268 -6.21 5.29 -10.83
C VAL A 268 -7.10 5.06 -9.61
N TYR A 269 -8.10 5.91 -9.39
CA TYR A 269 -9.01 5.79 -8.25
C TYR A 269 -9.87 4.53 -8.34
N GLU A 270 -10.40 4.22 -9.52
CA GLU A 270 -11.18 2.99 -9.74
C GLU A 270 -10.29 1.73 -9.67
N ALA A 271 -9.04 1.79 -10.15
CA ALA A 271 -8.10 0.68 -10.02
C ALA A 271 -7.79 0.38 -8.56
N LEU A 272 -7.66 1.40 -7.72
CA LEU A 272 -7.46 1.24 -6.28
C LEU A 272 -8.67 0.55 -5.60
N ARG A 273 -9.89 0.89 -6.01
CA ARG A 273 -11.09 0.17 -5.59
C ARG A 273 -11.06 -1.28 -6.05
N TRP A 274 -10.82 -1.48 -7.34
CA TRP A 274 -11.00 -2.77 -8.02
C TRP A 274 -9.91 -3.79 -7.67
N SER A 275 -8.63 -3.37 -7.54
CA SER A 275 -7.50 -4.26 -7.26
C SER A 275 -7.06 -4.27 -5.80
N ALA A 276 -7.27 -3.17 -5.06
CA ALA A 276 -6.83 -2.97 -3.68
C ALA A 276 -5.42 -3.54 -3.40
N PRO A 277 -4.32 -2.83 -3.77
CA PRO A 277 -2.95 -3.32 -3.55
C PRO A 277 -2.68 -3.71 -2.09
N VAL A 278 -3.22 -2.95 -1.13
CA VAL A 278 -3.35 -3.37 0.26
C VAL A 278 -4.69 -4.06 0.43
N GLY A 279 -4.69 -5.40 0.32
CA GLY A 279 -5.92 -6.21 0.32
C GLY A 279 -6.51 -6.42 1.70
N VAL A 280 -5.66 -6.52 2.73
CA VAL A 280 -6.07 -6.86 4.10
C VAL A 280 -5.28 -6.05 5.12
N LEU A 281 -6.00 -5.47 6.09
CA LEU A 281 -5.43 -4.86 7.29
C LEU A 281 -5.66 -5.74 8.52
N GLY A 282 -4.75 -5.67 9.49
CA GLY A 282 -4.89 -6.36 10.76
C GLY A 282 -5.59 -5.50 11.81
N ARG A 283 -6.37 -6.14 12.69
CA ARG A 283 -6.87 -5.56 13.95
C ARG A 283 -6.92 -6.64 15.00
N ARG A 284 -6.99 -6.25 16.27
CA ARG A 284 -7.21 -7.15 17.39
C ARG A 284 -8.38 -6.64 18.23
N THR A 285 -9.26 -7.52 18.68
CA THR A 285 -10.38 -7.16 19.56
C THR A 285 -9.88 -6.85 20.98
N THR A 286 -10.34 -5.75 21.55
CA THR A 286 -10.01 -5.33 22.94
C THR A 286 -10.92 -5.96 23.98
N GLN A 287 -12.07 -6.49 23.55
CA GLN A 287 -13.04 -7.22 24.35
C GLN A 287 -13.82 -8.22 23.49
N ALA A 288 -14.61 -9.09 24.11
CA ALA A 288 -15.52 -9.95 23.36
C ALA A 288 -16.59 -9.13 22.64
N ILE A 289 -16.85 -9.42 21.37
CA ILE A 289 -17.76 -8.65 20.52
C ILE A 289 -18.62 -9.57 19.64
N THR A 290 -19.76 -9.05 19.19
CA THR A 290 -20.53 -9.66 18.09
C THR A 290 -20.27 -8.88 16.81
N LEU A 291 -19.79 -9.56 15.76
CA LEU A 291 -19.55 -8.99 14.44
C LEU A 291 -20.03 -9.97 13.35
N GLY A 292 -20.83 -9.47 12.39
CA GLY A 292 -21.39 -10.32 11.32
C GLY A 292 -22.16 -11.53 11.82
N GLY A 293 -22.77 -11.45 13.02
CA GLY A 293 -23.51 -12.53 13.66
C GLY A 293 -22.63 -13.59 14.35
N LYS A 294 -21.32 -13.36 14.47
CA LYS A 294 -20.38 -14.24 15.18
C LYS A 294 -19.94 -13.62 16.50
N GLU A 295 -19.88 -14.44 17.54
CA GLU A 295 -19.26 -14.08 18.82
C GLU A 295 -17.73 -14.24 18.67
N ILE A 296 -17.00 -13.13 18.76
CA ILE A 296 -15.55 -13.07 18.63
C ILE A 296 -14.97 -12.79 20.03
N PRO A 297 -14.12 -13.66 20.56
CA PRO A 297 -13.49 -13.46 21.85
C PRO A 297 -12.56 -12.24 21.88
N GLU A 298 -12.33 -11.70 23.07
CA GLU A 298 -11.25 -10.73 23.35
C GLU A 298 -9.89 -11.27 22.87
N GLY A 299 -9.02 -10.39 22.39
CA GLY A 299 -7.68 -10.71 21.92
C GLY A 299 -7.65 -11.43 20.55
N SER A 300 -8.80 -11.60 19.89
CA SER A 300 -8.86 -12.24 18.56
C SER A 300 -8.26 -11.37 17.48
N MET A 301 -7.46 -11.99 16.61
CA MET A 301 -6.92 -11.34 15.42
C MET A 301 -7.96 -11.31 14.30
N LEU A 302 -8.13 -10.14 13.69
CA LEU A 302 -9.01 -9.91 12.56
C LEU A 302 -8.19 -9.61 11.29
N ALA A 303 -8.51 -10.29 10.21
CA ALA A 303 -8.08 -9.99 8.85
C ALA A 303 -9.18 -9.15 8.18
N VAL A 304 -9.01 -7.84 8.13
CA VAL A 304 -10.02 -6.89 7.66
C VAL A 304 -9.83 -6.67 6.17
N SER A 305 -10.69 -7.29 5.33
CA SER A 305 -10.48 -7.30 3.88
C SER A 305 -11.03 -6.07 3.19
N ILE A 306 -10.15 -5.11 2.93
CA ILE A 306 -10.43 -3.95 2.07
C ILE A 306 -10.78 -4.40 0.66
N ALA A 307 -10.04 -5.40 0.13
CA ALA A 307 -10.27 -5.92 -1.22
C ALA A 307 -11.67 -6.51 -1.40
N SER A 308 -12.19 -7.18 -0.37
CA SER A 308 -13.57 -7.68 -0.37
C SER A 308 -14.59 -6.54 -0.27
N ALA A 309 -14.41 -5.66 0.71
CA ALA A 309 -15.32 -4.54 0.96
C ALA A 309 -15.46 -3.63 -0.27
N ASN A 310 -14.37 -3.35 -0.96
CA ASN A 310 -14.38 -2.52 -2.18
C ASN A 310 -15.09 -3.19 -3.37
N ARG A 311 -15.46 -4.46 -3.26
CA ARG A 311 -16.28 -5.19 -4.22
C ARG A 311 -17.59 -5.70 -3.60
N ASP A 312 -18.07 -5.06 -2.53
CA ASP A 312 -19.35 -5.42 -1.91
C ASP A 312 -20.52 -4.97 -2.80
N GLU A 313 -21.30 -5.92 -3.27
CA GLU A 313 -22.49 -5.75 -4.09
C GLU A 313 -23.60 -4.95 -3.40
N ALA A 314 -23.58 -4.84 -2.08
CA ALA A 314 -24.49 -3.99 -1.31
C ALA A 314 -24.14 -2.50 -1.43
N VAL A 315 -22.91 -2.17 -1.85
CA VAL A 315 -22.39 -0.78 -1.93
C VAL A 315 -22.12 -0.37 -3.36
N PHE A 316 -21.58 -1.25 -4.19
CA PHE A 316 -21.16 -0.96 -5.55
C PHE A 316 -21.97 -1.76 -6.57
N THR A 317 -22.56 -1.09 -7.54
CA THR A 317 -23.20 -1.74 -8.69
C THR A 317 -22.11 -2.34 -9.57
N ASP A 318 -22.29 -3.58 -10.04
CA ASP A 318 -21.30 -4.32 -10.84
C ASP A 318 -19.88 -4.22 -10.27
N PRO A 319 -19.67 -4.63 -8.99
CA PRO A 319 -18.45 -4.36 -8.25
C PRO A 319 -17.21 -5.00 -8.85
N ASP A 320 -17.36 -6.11 -9.59
CA ASP A 320 -16.28 -6.85 -10.22
C ASP A 320 -15.82 -6.23 -11.56
N SER A 321 -16.59 -5.28 -12.11
CA SER A 321 -16.22 -4.55 -13.30
C SER A 321 -15.36 -3.34 -12.97
N PHE A 322 -14.24 -3.17 -13.69
CA PHE A 322 -13.50 -1.92 -13.75
C PHE A 322 -14.22 -0.95 -14.68
N ASP A 323 -14.46 0.28 -14.21
CA ASP A 323 -15.18 1.30 -14.97
C ASP A 323 -14.65 2.70 -14.65
N VAL A 324 -13.95 3.33 -15.60
CA VAL A 324 -13.40 4.69 -15.44
C VAL A 324 -14.47 5.77 -15.28
N HIS A 325 -15.72 5.47 -15.63
CA HIS A 325 -16.87 6.36 -15.50
C HIS A 325 -17.73 6.04 -14.28
N ARG A 326 -17.28 5.14 -13.42
CA ARG A 326 -18.01 4.82 -12.20
C ARG A 326 -18.28 6.08 -11.42
N THR A 327 -19.56 6.31 -11.08
CA THR A 327 -19.95 7.39 -10.17
C THR A 327 -19.16 7.23 -8.88
N VAL A 328 -18.37 8.26 -8.54
CA VAL A 328 -17.45 8.24 -7.40
C VAL A 328 -18.25 7.95 -6.13
N ARG A 329 -17.97 6.78 -5.52
CA ARG A 329 -18.31 6.47 -4.14
C ARG A 329 -17.00 6.31 -3.39
N THR A 330 -16.96 6.80 -2.16
CA THR A 330 -15.82 6.56 -1.29
C THR A 330 -15.60 5.05 -1.18
N HIS A 331 -14.38 4.61 -1.46
CA HIS A 331 -13.96 3.22 -1.24
C HIS A 331 -12.91 3.16 -0.12
N LEU A 332 -12.67 1.98 0.44
CA LEU A 332 -11.77 1.79 1.57
C LEU A 332 -10.30 1.52 1.16
N GLY A 333 -9.91 1.82 -0.07
CA GLY A 333 -8.56 1.55 -0.57
C GLY A 333 -7.42 2.21 0.21
N PHE A 334 -7.72 3.31 0.91
CA PHE A 334 -6.81 3.99 1.83
C PHE A 334 -7.20 3.79 3.31
N GLY A 335 -8.07 2.83 3.62
CA GLY A 335 -8.63 2.66 4.95
C GLY A 335 -9.65 3.75 5.32
N THR A 336 -10.00 3.78 6.60
CA THR A 336 -10.88 4.78 7.21
C THR A 336 -10.53 4.95 8.69
N GLY A 337 -11.15 5.91 9.37
CA GLY A 337 -10.94 6.18 10.79
C GLY A 337 -9.58 6.82 11.11
N PRO A 338 -9.07 6.66 12.34
CA PRO A 338 -7.84 7.31 12.78
C PRO A 338 -6.61 6.97 11.93
N HIS A 339 -6.56 5.75 11.38
CA HIS A 339 -5.47 5.25 10.55
C HIS A 339 -5.72 5.41 9.03
N HIS A 340 -6.66 6.26 8.61
CA HIS A 340 -6.81 6.61 7.20
C HIS A 340 -5.47 7.09 6.62
N CYS A 341 -5.07 6.59 5.46
CA CYS A 341 -3.76 6.89 4.87
C CYS A 341 -3.57 8.41 4.64
N PRO A 342 -2.59 9.06 5.26
CA PRO A 342 -2.34 10.49 5.06
C PRO A 342 -1.74 10.77 3.68
N ALA A 343 -1.02 9.80 3.11
CA ALA A 343 -0.29 9.94 1.85
C ALA A 343 -1.16 9.69 0.59
N PHE A 344 -2.51 9.57 0.73
CA PHE A 344 -3.38 9.26 -0.42
C PHE A 344 -3.24 10.24 -1.59
N PRO A 345 -3.06 11.59 -1.39
CA PRO A 345 -2.87 12.50 -2.50
C PRO A 345 -1.57 12.22 -3.26
N PHE A 346 -0.50 11.94 -2.52
CA PHE A 346 0.82 11.62 -3.07
C PHE A 346 0.79 10.31 -3.87
N VAL A 347 0.27 9.23 -3.28
CA VAL A 347 0.21 7.90 -3.91
C VAL A 347 -0.55 7.96 -5.24
N THR A 348 -1.71 8.61 -5.26
CA THR A 348 -2.53 8.72 -6.47
C THR A 348 -1.89 9.64 -7.53
N ALA A 349 -1.24 10.72 -7.09
CA ALA A 349 -0.56 11.65 -7.99
C ALA A 349 0.66 11.01 -8.67
N ILE A 350 1.50 10.27 -7.92
CA ILE A 350 2.66 9.56 -8.48
C ILE A 350 2.22 8.49 -9.48
N ALA A 351 1.23 7.66 -9.12
CA ALA A 351 0.70 6.62 -10.01
C ALA A 351 0.15 7.22 -11.31
N ARG A 352 -0.63 8.31 -11.22
CA ARG A 352 -1.16 9.04 -12.37
C ARG A 352 -0.05 9.60 -13.25
N THR A 353 0.96 10.24 -12.65
CA THR A 353 2.07 10.86 -13.38
C THR A 353 2.91 9.81 -14.11
N ALA A 354 3.20 8.69 -13.48
CA ALA A 354 3.92 7.59 -14.11
C ALA A 354 3.17 7.06 -15.34
N LEU A 355 1.85 6.88 -15.25
CA LEU A 355 1.02 6.45 -16.38
C LEU A 355 0.92 7.51 -17.48
N ASP A 356 0.80 8.77 -17.11
CA ASP A 356 0.72 9.88 -18.05
C ASP A 356 1.99 9.98 -18.90
N VAL A 357 3.17 9.95 -18.26
CA VAL A 357 4.47 9.95 -18.94
C VAL A 357 4.67 8.68 -19.76
N LEU A 358 4.27 7.49 -19.27
CA LEU A 358 4.33 6.25 -20.04
C LEU A 358 3.59 6.38 -21.37
N PHE A 359 2.35 6.83 -21.31
CA PHE A 359 1.52 6.97 -22.50
C PHE A 359 1.97 8.11 -23.42
N GLU A 360 2.64 9.13 -22.90
CA GLU A 360 3.24 10.21 -23.68
C GLU A 360 4.49 9.73 -24.43
N ARG A 361 5.39 9.05 -23.72
CA ARG A 361 6.70 8.66 -24.23
C ARG A 361 6.71 7.33 -24.98
N MET A 362 5.78 6.44 -24.67
CA MET A 362 5.64 5.11 -25.26
C MET A 362 4.21 4.88 -25.75
N PRO A 363 3.74 5.63 -26.76
CA PRO A 363 2.34 5.59 -27.20
C PRO A 363 1.90 4.22 -27.72
N ASN A 364 2.84 3.37 -28.16
CA ASN A 364 2.57 2.03 -28.69
C ASN A 364 2.89 0.92 -27.68
N VAL A 365 3.05 1.26 -26.39
CA VAL A 365 3.28 0.25 -25.35
C VAL A 365 2.14 -0.75 -25.28
N ARG A 366 2.49 -2.02 -25.32
CA ARG A 366 1.55 -3.16 -25.30
C ARG A 366 2.15 -4.35 -24.57
N PRO A 367 1.32 -5.28 -24.06
CA PRO A 367 1.81 -6.52 -23.49
C PRO A 367 2.74 -7.28 -24.45
N ALA A 368 3.82 -7.84 -23.91
CA ALA A 368 4.73 -8.66 -24.71
C ALA A 368 4.01 -9.92 -25.25
N PRO A 369 4.35 -10.40 -26.44
CA PRO A 369 3.76 -11.62 -26.99
C PRO A 369 3.90 -12.81 -26.03
N GLY A 370 2.78 -13.47 -25.72
CA GLY A 370 2.73 -14.61 -24.81
C GLY A 370 2.77 -14.29 -23.33
N TRP A 371 2.94 -13.01 -22.95
CA TRP A 371 2.83 -12.59 -21.55
C TRP A 371 1.38 -12.72 -21.03
N GLN A 372 1.25 -13.13 -19.77
CA GLN A 372 -0.04 -13.20 -19.08
C GLN A 372 0.06 -12.48 -17.72
N PRO A 373 -0.98 -11.74 -17.30
CA PRO A 373 -1.01 -11.14 -15.99
C PRO A 373 -1.01 -12.20 -14.88
N ALA A 374 -0.17 -12.01 -13.87
CA ALA A 374 -0.04 -12.92 -12.75
C ALA A 374 -0.06 -12.16 -11.41
N PRO A 375 -1.14 -11.40 -11.10
CA PRO A 375 -1.24 -10.75 -9.81
C PRO A 375 -1.36 -11.80 -8.70
N HIS A 376 -0.66 -11.57 -7.59
CA HIS A 376 -0.61 -12.51 -6.47
C HIS A 376 -0.47 -11.78 -5.13
N GLY A 377 -0.61 -12.53 -4.05
CA GLY A 377 -0.54 -12.03 -2.68
C GLY A 377 -1.92 -11.72 -2.11
N TRP A 378 -2.14 -12.07 -0.87
CA TRP A 378 -3.41 -11.85 -0.17
C TRP A 378 -3.44 -10.54 0.61
N LYS A 379 -2.48 -10.33 1.52
CA LYS A 379 -2.42 -9.13 2.37
C LYS A 379 -1.93 -7.91 1.58
N LEU A 380 -0.83 -8.08 0.89
CA LEU A 380 -0.28 -7.11 -0.05
C LEU A 380 -0.26 -7.75 -1.43
N ARG A 381 -1.08 -7.24 -2.33
CA ARG A 381 -1.14 -7.74 -3.71
C ARG A 381 -0.09 -7.07 -4.58
N LEU A 382 0.52 -7.88 -5.40
CA LEU A 382 1.52 -7.48 -6.38
C LEU A 382 0.94 -7.65 -7.78
N PRO A 383 1.17 -6.73 -8.71
CA PRO A 383 0.72 -6.89 -10.10
C PRO A 383 1.49 -8.00 -10.84
N GLY A 384 2.59 -8.50 -10.27
CA GLY A 384 3.54 -9.36 -10.95
C GLY A 384 4.41 -8.58 -11.94
N ARG A 385 5.16 -9.29 -12.77
CA ARG A 385 5.91 -8.66 -13.88
C ARG A 385 4.93 -8.12 -14.93
N LEU A 386 5.25 -6.96 -15.46
CA LEU A 386 4.50 -6.32 -16.54
C LEU A 386 5.39 -6.24 -17.78
N ASP A 387 5.62 -7.40 -18.41
CA ASP A 387 6.47 -7.48 -19.58
C ASP A 387 5.77 -6.85 -20.79
N VAL A 388 6.38 -5.83 -21.35
CA VAL A 388 5.86 -5.02 -22.47
C VAL A 388 6.84 -4.89 -23.61
N VAL A 389 6.31 -4.52 -24.77
CA VAL A 389 7.07 -4.09 -25.95
C VAL A 389 6.47 -2.81 -26.50
N TRP A 390 7.30 -2.06 -27.24
CA TRP A 390 6.91 -0.88 -28.02
C TRP A 390 7.78 -0.77 -29.25
N ASP A 391 7.34 0.04 -30.22
CA ASP A 391 8.05 0.30 -31.49
C ASP A 391 8.76 1.65 -31.43
#